data_9260ec01a1fcb5e05c595e46c2a57c9d
#
_entry.id   9260ec01a1fcb5e05c595e46c2a57c9d
#
_cell.length_a   1.000
_cell.length_b   1.000
_cell.length_c   1.000
_cell.angle_alpha   90.00
_cell.angle_beta   90.00
_cell.angle_gamma   90.00
#
_symmetry.space_group_name_H-M   'P 1'
#
loop_
_entity.id
_entity.type
_entity.pdbx_description
1 polymer ?
#
loop_
_entity_poly.entity_id
_entity_poly.type
_entity_poly.pdbx_seq_one_letter_code
_entity_poly.pdbx_strand_id
1 'polypeptide(L)'
;MPRRFPISSSKTALAVGLALGLAQGSANVMAFDLSTAAREALLFDSSFLSARKKAEADATRFGQGLGLLLPSASASISRSRTDFDASSDANAASISDTSGRYGNTYVVTLTQPLFRLDRIASFNQERERAKAGEVNSAQARIDALLRVTQSYFDVLIAQDGLASVDAELKAIGQQLESAKRNFEVGTATITDQQEAQARFDLATAKQIASKNDLDVKRASLAQLVGKPPPPVLSGLRDSVTLKMPEPLDVTRWVEQARTANLKVQAANTTAEIAKSEVMRVVSADNLPSIDLVAKKTRVDPYRYSSTATYDRADTDTLSIEMTLPLFNGGIALNKAREVIALRDKSGFDLENERRTAEQTARTSFLGVLAGLSQVKAFEAAEKSSRLALESNLLGYEVGVRINIDVLNAQQQLFTTQKDLSKARYDTLINGLKLKASVGALSETDIDEVNGLLVK
;
A
#
# COMPACT_ATOMS: atom_id res chain seq x y z
N MET A 1 58.03 21.35 -8.84
CA MET A 1 58.10 22.13 -7.58
C MET A 1 56.68 22.29 -7.04
N PRO A 2 56.38 21.63 -5.92
CA PRO A 2 55.05 21.75 -5.27
C PRO A 2 55.15 22.80 -4.14
N ARG A 3 54.16 23.72 -4.12
CA ARG A 3 54.02 24.68 -3.02
C ARG A 3 53.15 24.04 -1.91
N ARG A 4 53.78 23.91 -0.73
CA ARG A 4 53.16 23.53 0.54
C ARG A 4 52.48 24.77 1.15
N PHE A 5 51.24 24.64 1.63
CA PHE A 5 50.59 25.59 2.55
C PHE A 5 50.70 25.04 3.99
N PRO A 6 50.94 25.90 4.99
CA PRO A 6 51.16 25.46 6.37
C PRO A 6 49.85 25.33 7.12
N ILE A 7 49.76 24.26 7.95
CA ILE A 7 48.71 24.02 8.94
C ILE A 7 49.07 24.80 10.20
N SER A 8 48.23 25.77 10.58
CA SER A 8 48.33 26.48 11.87
C SER A 8 47.44 25.74 12.90
N SER A 9 48.09 25.16 13.91
CA SER A 9 47.47 24.62 15.12
C SER A 9 47.29 25.74 16.15
N SER A 10 46.05 26.05 16.53
CA SER A 10 45.78 26.78 17.76
C SER A 10 44.97 25.91 18.72
N LYS A 11 45.67 25.42 19.75
CA LYS A 11 45.07 24.81 20.95
C LYS A 11 44.50 25.93 21.81
N THR A 12 43.16 25.95 21.96
CA THR A 12 42.53 26.68 23.08
C THR A 12 41.67 25.66 23.84
N ALA A 13 42.20 25.23 24.96
CA ALA A 13 41.48 24.50 25.98
C ALA A 13 40.52 25.48 26.68
N LEU A 14 39.22 25.19 26.62
CA LEU A 14 38.23 25.82 27.47
C LEU A 14 37.54 24.73 28.29
N ALA A 15 37.86 24.64 29.56
CA ALA A 15 37.17 23.85 30.55
C ALA A 15 35.78 24.49 30.79
N VAL A 16 34.71 23.76 30.47
CA VAL A 16 33.35 24.13 30.83
C VAL A 16 32.81 23.02 31.72
N GLY A 17 32.45 23.46 32.96
CA GLY A 17 32.00 22.64 34.05
C GLY A 17 30.75 21.81 33.74
N LEU A 18 30.76 20.61 34.29
CA LEU A 18 29.69 19.64 34.29
C LEU A 18 28.61 20.10 35.30
N ALA A 19 27.60 20.81 34.85
CA ALA A 19 26.34 20.99 35.58
C ALA A 19 25.40 19.88 35.15
N LEU A 20 25.34 18.77 35.88
CA LEU A 20 24.28 17.77 35.80
C LEU A 20 22.96 18.39 36.28
N GLY A 21 22.24 19.04 35.39
CA GLY A 21 20.83 19.28 35.53
C GLY A 21 20.06 17.98 35.23
N LEU A 22 19.66 17.27 36.25
CA LEU A 22 18.61 16.24 36.18
C LEU A 22 17.29 16.93 35.80
N ALA A 23 17.10 17.23 34.52
CA ALA A 23 15.80 17.42 33.95
C ALA A 23 15.16 16.02 33.90
N GLN A 24 14.42 15.67 34.95
CA GLN A 24 13.39 14.66 34.87
C GLN A 24 12.33 15.19 33.87
N GLY A 25 12.61 15.04 32.59
CA GLY A 25 11.58 15.05 31.59
C GLY A 25 10.63 13.90 31.94
N SER A 26 9.48 14.25 32.55
CA SER A 26 8.33 13.38 32.54
C SER A 26 8.06 13.06 31.08
N ALA A 27 8.64 11.94 30.59
CA ALA A 27 8.18 11.31 29.40
C ALA A 27 6.69 11.07 29.65
N ASN A 28 5.83 11.91 29.10
CA ASN A 28 4.45 11.54 28.88
C ASN A 28 4.53 10.22 28.10
N VAL A 29 4.36 9.11 28.79
CA VAL A 29 4.09 7.83 28.19
C VAL A 29 2.74 8.06 27.49
N MET A 30 2.78 8.54 26.24
CA MET A 30 1.59 8.62 25.42
C MET A 30 1.01 7.22 25.42
N ALA A 31 -0.18 7.09 25.99
CA ALA A 31 -0.90 5.81 25.96
C ALA A 31 -0.91 5.32 24.51
N PHE A 32 -0.50 4.07 24.31
CA PHE A 32 -0.51 3.46 22.98
C PHE A 32 -1.96 3.21 22.59
N ASP A 33 -2.55 4.21 21.95
CA ASP A 33 -3.93 4.21 21.46
C ASP A 33 -3.98 4.00 19.95
N LEU A 34 -5.18 3.91 19.38
CA LEU A 34 -5.38 3.67 17.95
C LEU A 34 -4.74 4.76 17.09
N SER A 35 -4.84 6.02 17.49
CA SER A 35 -4.23 7.15 16.76
C SER A 35 -2.71 7.07 16.76
N THR A 36 -2.11 6.65 17.88
CA THR A 36 -0.66 6.43 17.97
C THR A 36 -0.26 5.23 17.10
N ALA A 37 -0.99 4.12 17.16
CA ALA A 37 -0.75 2.96 16.34
C ALA A 37 -0.83 3.29 14.83
N ALA A 38 -1.82 4.10 14.42
CA ALA A 38 -1.97 4.55 13.03
C ALA A 38 -0.79 5.40 12.56
N ARG A 39 -0.34 6.36 13.39
CA ARG A 39 0.84 7.19 13.06
C ARG A 39 2.12 6.37 12.96
N GLU A 40 2.33 5.46 13.90
CA GLU A 40 3.50 4.57 13.86
C GLU A 40 3.48 3.63 12.66
N ALA A 41 2.32 3.06 12.32
CA ALA A 41 2.19 2.25 11.13
C ALA A 41 2.53 3.02 9.84
N LEU A 42 2.10 4.28 9.70
CA LEU A 42 2.48 5.12 8.55
C LEU A 42 3.99 5.42 8.49
N LEU A 43 4.71 5.30 9.60
CA LEU A 43 6.17 5.46 9.65
C LEU A 43 6.93 4.16 9.43
N PHE A 44 6.32 3.00 9.71
CA PHE A 44 7.02 1.72 9.74
C PHE A 44 6.47 0.67 8.76
N ASP A 45 5.19 0.70 8.37
CA ASP A 45 4.61 -0.29 7.46
C ASP A 45 5.34 -0.30 6.11
N SER A 46 6.10 -1.37 5.88
CA SER A 46 6.93 -1.54 4.68
C SER A 46 6.12 -1.48 3.38
N SER A 47 4.86 -1.92 3.40
CA SER A 47 3.96 -1.87 2.23
C SER A 47 3.63 -0.42 1.86
N PHE A 48 3.26 0.40 2.84
CA PHE A 48 3.01 1.82 2.62
C PHE A 48 4.28 2.58 2.23
N LEU A 49 5.41 2.33 2.92
CA LEU A 49 6.69 2.98 2.61
C LEU A 49 7.18 2.63 1.20
N SER A 50 7.00 1.38 0.76
CA SER A 50 7.28 0.95 -0.61
C SER A 50 6.43 1.70 -1.62
N ALA A 51 5.11 1.81 -1.40
CA ALA A 51 4.21 2.55 -2.28
C ALA A 51 4.57 4.04 -2.35
N ARG A 52 4.96 4.65 -1.23
CA ARG A 52 5.43 6.05 -1.16
C ARG A 52 6.71 6.24 -1.98
N LYS A 53 7.68 5.33 -1.85
CA LYS A 53 8.91 5.39 -2.66
C LYS A 53 8.65 5.14 -4.14
N LYS A 54 7.70 4.29 -4.47
CA LYS A 54 7.24 4.11 -5.85
C LYS A 54 6.63 5.40 -6.42
N ALA A 55 5.82 6.13 -5.65
CA ALA A 55 5.27 7.41 -6.06
C ALA A 55 6.35 8.48 -6.25
N GLU A 56 7.37 8.54 -5.37
CA GLU A 56 8.54 9.41 -5.55
C GLU A 56 9.27 9.10 -6.87
N ALA A 57 9.44 7.82 -7.20
CA ALA A 57 10.02 7.39 -8.48
C ALA A 57 9.11 7.75 -9.68
N ASP A 58 7.80 7.56 -9.55
CA ASP A 58 6.85 7.89 -10.61
C ASP A 58 6.73 9.41 -10.83
N ALA A 59 6.91 10.23 -9.81
CA ALA A 59 6.95 11.69 -9.95
C ALA A 59 8.08 12.16 -10.88
N THR A 60 9.22 11.44 -10.96
CA THR A 60 10.32 11.78 -11.87
C THR A 60 9.95 11.54 -13.35
N ARG A 61 8.90 10.78 -13.64
CA ARG A 61 8.45 10.46 -15.01
C ARG A 61 8.01 11.72 -15.77
N PHE A 62 7.44 12.71 -15.08
CA PHE A 62 7.11 13.98 -15.71
C PHE A 62 8.35 14.65 -16.31
N GLY A 63 9.46 14.70 -15.57
CA GLY A 63 10.73 15.23 -16.07
C GLY A 63 11.33 14.39 -17.20
N GLN A 64 11.21 13.05 -17.11
CA GLN A 64 11.64 12.15 -18.17
C GLN A 64 10.83 12.37 -19.46
N GLY A 65 9.50 12.50 -19.34
CA GLY A 65 8.63 12.83 -20.46
C GLY A 65 8.95 14.19 -21.10
N LEU A 66 9.19 15.21 -20.27
CA LEU A 66 9.62 16.54 -20.77
C LEU A 66 10.96 16.43 -21.51
N GLY A 67 11.88 15.62 -21.02
CA GLY A 67 13.17 15.37 -21.65
C GLY A 67 13.07 14.83 -23.08
N LEU A 68 11.97 14.14 -23.42
CA LEU A 68 11.75 13.65 -24.81
C LEU A 68 11.50 14.78 -25.80
N LEU A 69 11.09 15.96 -25.33
CA LEU A 69 10.81 17.15 -26.16
C LEU A 69 11.99 18.11 -26.20
N LEU A 70 12.98 17.94 -25.33
CA LEU A 70 14.16 18.79 -25.24
C LEU A 70 15.30 18.29 -26.15
N PRO A 71 16.31 19.15 -26.44
CA PRO A 71 17.48 18.72 -27.19
C PRO A 71 18.24 17.61 -26.48
N SER A 72 18.66 16.60 -27.23
CA SER A 72 19.57 15.56 -26.75
C SER A 72 20.95 15.71 -27.36
N ALA A 73 22.00 15.60 -26.56
CA ALA A 73 23.37 15.62 -27.00
C ALA A 73 24.03 14.26 -26.76
N SER A 74 24.77 13.77 -27.77
CA SER A 74 25.54 12.53 -27.66
C SER A 74 26.92 12.73 -28.23
N ALA A 75 27.90 12.03 -27.66
CA ALA A 75 29.26 11.96 -28.18
C ALA A 75 29.64 10.50 -28.39
N SER A 76 30.22 10.19 -29.54
CA SER A 76 30.73 8.86 -29.83
C SER A 76 32.17 8.92 -30.34
N ILE A 77 32.98 7.99 -29.93
CA ILE A 77 34.36 7.81 -30.35
C ILE A 77 34.46 6.41 -30.89
N SER A 78 34.94 6.27 -32.13
CA SER A 78 35.16 4.95 -32.74
C SER A 78 36.58 4.91 -33.30
N ARG A 79 37.23 3.76 -33.18
CA ARG A 79 38.48 3.40 -33.85
C ARG A 79 38.21 2.22 -34.78
N SER A 80 38.45 2.47 -36.05
CA SER A 80 38.30 1.44 -37.09
C SER A 80 39.64 1.07 -37.74
N ARG A 81 39.82 -0.16 -38.06
CA ARG A 81 40.86 -0.64 -39.01
C ARG A 81 40.19 -0.98 -40.30
N THR A 82 40.63 -0.41 -41.40
CA THR A 82 40.12 -0.72 -42.72
C THR A 82 41.24 -1.33 -43.54
N ASP A 83 41.04 -2.57 -43.97
CA ASP A 83 41.84 -3.26 -44.96
C ASP A 83 41.05 -3.13 -46.27
N PHE A 84 41.72 -2.58 -47.31
CA PHE A 84 41.11 -2.34 -48.61
C PHE A 84 41.90 -3.08 -49.68
N ASP A 85 41.32 -4.13 -50.23
CA ASP A 85 41.85 -4.87 -51.37
C ASP A 85 41.14 -4.39 -52.64
N ALA A 86 41.85 -3.78 -53.56
CA ALA A 86 41.34 -3.42 -54.86
C ALA A 86 42.13 -4.16 -55.93
N SER A 87 41.45 -5.00 -56.70
CA SER A 87 41.99 -5.56 -57.95
C SER A 87 41.51 -4.70 -59.12
N SER A 88 42.44 -4.13 -59.90
CA SER A 88 42.09 -3.43 -61.13
C SER A 88 42.73 -4.17 -62.33
N ASP A 89 41.89 -4.41 -63.35
CA ASP A 89 42.41 -4.80 -64.69
C ASP A 89 43.24 -3.64 -65.29
N ALA A 90 44.37 -3.99 -65.83
CA ALA A 90 45.41 -3.22 -66.47
C ALA A 90 45.11 -1.73 -66.78
N ASN A 91 45.92 -0.86 -66.28
CA ASN A 91 46.05 0.60 -66.47
C ASN A 91 45.56 1.56 -65.41
N ALA A 92 45.20 1.14 -64.23
CA ALA A 92 45.02 2.04 -63.14
C ALA A 92 46.36 2.30 -62.44
N ALA A 93 46.72 3.58 -62.18
CA ALA A 93 47.84 3.94 -61.37
C ALA A 93 47.79 3.20 -60.03
N SER A 94 48.92 2.60 -59.64
CA SER A 94 49.04 1.79 -58.41
C SER A 94 48.38 2.47 -57.23
N ILE A 95 47.29 1.93 -56.72
CA ILE A 95 46.72 2.34 -55.46
C ILE A 95 47.70 1.84 -54.43
N SER A 96 48.50 2.74 -53.87
CA SER A 96 49.44 2.41 -52.79
C SER A 96 48.72 1.77 -51.63
N ASP A 97 49.32 0.71 -51.13
CA ASP A 97 48.89 -0.09 -49.97
C ASP A 97 48.13 0.69 -48.92
N THR A 98 46.85 0.38 -48.75
CA THR A 98 45.98 1.00 -47.77
C THR A 98 45.56 -0.01 -46.71
N SER A 99 46.16 -1.21 -46.73
CA SER A 99 45.90 -2.26 -45.76
C SER A 99 46.34 -1.88 -44.34
N GLY A 100 45.49 -2.15 -43.37
CA GLY A 100 45.81 -2.00 -41.98
C GLY A 100 45.83 -0.57 -41.43
N ARG A 101 45.20 0.41 -42.11
CA ARG A 101 45.14 1.78 -41.56
C ARG A 101 44.08 1.90 -40.48
N TYR A 102 44.51 2.48 -39.34
CA TYR A 102 43.63 2.82 -38.22
C TYR A 102 43.12 4.25 -38.42
N GLY A 103 41.79 4.41 -38.32
CA GLY A 103 41.12 5.72 -38.26
C GLY A 103 40.42 5.89 -36.93
N ASN A 104 40.53 7.07 -36.35
CA ASN A 104 39.72 7.45 -35.21
C ASN A 104 38.64 8.41 -35.70
N THR A 105 37.39 8.18 -35.29
CA THR A 105 36.27 9.07 -35.58
C THR A 105 35.65 9.56 -34.28
N TYR A 106 35.53 10.84 -34.14
CA TYR A 106 34.90 11.53 -33.01
C TYR A 106 33.65 12.23 -33.57
N VAL A 107 32.49 11.93 -32.95
CA VAL A 107 31.24 12.55 -33.38
C VAL A 107 30.53 13.12 -32.16
N VAL A 108 30.13 14.38 -32.25
CA VAL A 108 29.21 15.02 -31.32
C VAL A 108 27.94 15.35 -32.10
N THR A 109 26.79 14.88 -31.61
CA THR A 109 25.49 15.12 -32.23
C THR A 109 24.56 15.78 -31.23
N LEU A 110 23.92 16.89 -31.63
CA LEU A 110 22.82 17.54 -30.93
C LEU A 110 21.56 17.38 -31.78
N THR A 111 20.53 16.77 -31.22
CA THR A 111 19.25 16.56 -31.91
C THR A 111 18.13 17.24 -31.14
N GLN A 112 17.41 18.18 -31.77
CA GLN A 112 16.21 18.81 -31.25
C GLN A 112 14.99 18.35 -32.03
N PRO A 113 14.01 17.66 -31.38
CA PRO A 113 12.74 17.36 -32.00
C PRO A 113 11.98 18.65 -32.34
N LEU A 114 11.54 18.80 -33.58
CA LEU A 114 10.71 19.93 -34.02
C LEU A 114 9.24 19.50 -34.20
N PHE A 115 9.01 18.33 -34.81
CA PHE A 115 7.68 17.77 -35.00
C PHE A 115 7.72 16.26 -34.78
N ARG A 116 7.32 15.84 -33.58
CA ARG A 116 7.37 14.44 -33.12
C ARG A 116 6.12 14.16 -32.29
N LEU A 117 5.01 13.79 -32.97
CA LEU A 117 3.72 13.49 -32.28
C LEU A 117 3.82 12.25 -31.39
N ASP A 118 4.66 11.27 -31.76
CA ASP A 118 4.99 10.12 -30.93
C ASP A 118 5.62 10.53 -29.58
N ARG A 119 6.51 11.54 -29.57
CA ARG A 119 7.12 12.04 -28.35
C ARG A 119 6.15 12.87 -27.51
N ILE A 120 5.25 13.64 -28.16
CA ILE A 120 4.16 14.36 -27.45
C ILE A 120 3.22 13.37 -26.78
N ALA A 121 2.84 12.28 -27.46
CA ALA A 121 2.03 11.21 -26.89
C ALA A 121 2.74 10.52 -25.72
N SER A 122 4.07 10.27 -25.86
CA SER A 122 4.90 9.71 -24.78
C SER A 122 4.98 10.66 -23.57
N PHE A 123 5.13 11.98 -23.79
CA PHE A 123 5.06 12.96 -22.71
C PHE A 123 3.73 12.90 -21.95
N ASN A 124 2.62 12.82 -22.67
CA ASN A 124 1.30 12.68 -22.04
C ASN A 124 1.19 11.38 -21.23
N GLN A 125 1.75 10.27 -21.72
CA GLN A 125 1.80 9.02 -20.97
C GLN A 125 2.60 9.17 -19.67
N GLU A 126 3.80 9.76 -19.73
CA GLU A 126 4.64 9.90 -18.54
C GLU A 126 4.00 10.87 -17.52
N ARG A 127 3.27 11.88 -17.98
CA ARG A 127 2.49 12.76 -17.11
C ARG A 127 1.36 11.98 -16.40
N GLU A 128 0.61 11.16 -17.11
CA GLU A 128 -0.45 10.33 -16.49
C GLU A 128 0.13 9.24 -15.58
N ARG A 129 1.32 8.69 -15.91
CA ARG A 129 2.04 7.75 -15.02
C ARG A 129 2.48 8.41 -13.71
N ALA A 130 2.96 9.65 -13.75
CA ALA A 130 3.30 10.41 -12.55
C ALA A 130 2.04 10.60 -11.67
N LYS A 131 0.91 10.99 -12.27
CA LYS A 131 -0.37 11.13 -11.57
C LYS A 131 -0.86 9.80 -10.98
N ALA A 132 -0.71 8.68 -11.72
CA ALA A 132 -1.04 7.35 -11.19
C ALA A 132 -0.22 7.00 -9.94
N GLY A 133 1.05 7.40 -9.88
CA GLY A 133 1.90 7.25 -8.70
C GLY A 133 1.33 7.94 -7.46
N GLU A 134 0.84 9.17 -7.60
CA GLU A 134 0.21 9.93 -6.51
C GLU A 134 -1.07 9.25 -6.02
N VAL A 135 -1.96 8.85 -6.95
CA VAL A 135 -3.23 8.17 -6.62
C VAL A 135 -2.96 6.83 -5.92
N ASN A 136 -2.00 6.05 -6.42
CA ASN A 136 -1.64 4.76 -5.81
C ASN A 136 -1.03 4.94 -4.40
N SER A 137 -0.26 5.99 -4.16
CA SER A 137 0.26 6.33 -2.84
C SER A 137 -0.84 6.73 -1.87
N ALA A 138 -1.82 7.51 -2.34
CA ALA A 138 -3.01 7.86 -1.54
C ALA A 138 -3.84 6.62 -1.18
N GLN A 139 -4.04 5.71 -2.14
CA GLN A 139 -4.71 4.43 -1.87
C GLN A 139 -3.94 3.59 -0.85
N ALA A 140 -2.62 3.47 -0.99
CA ALA A 140 -1.78 2.73 -0.06
C ALA A 140 -1.84 3.30 1.38
N ARG A 141 -2.01 4.64 1.54
CA ARG A 141 -2.23 5.28 2.84
C ARG A 141 -3.55 4.85 3.46
N ILE A 142 -4.64 4.88 2.68
CA ILE A 142 -5.96 4.40 3.15
C ILE A 142 -5.89 2.92 3.55
N ASP A 143 -5.26 2.09 2.73
CA ASP A 143 -5.09 0.67 3.01
C ASP A 143 -4.26 0.42 4.27
N ALA A 144 -3.22 1.22 4.53
CA ALA A 144 -2.42 1.15 5.74
C ALA A 144 -3.25 1.53 6.99
N LEU A 145 -4.03 2.62 6.93
CA LEU A 145 -4.92 3.04 8.01
C LEU A 145 -5.98 1.98 8.33
N LEU A 146 -6.61 1.40 7.31
CA LEU A 146 -7.59 0.31 7.51
C LEU A 146 -6.93 -0.93 8.11
N ARG A 147 -5.76 -1.31 7.61
CA ARG A 147 -5.02 -2.49 8.03
C ARG A 147 -4.57 -2.40 9.49
N VAL A 148 -4.02 -1.26 9.91
CA VAL A 148 -3.63 -1.07 11.31
C VAL A 148 -4.83 -1.00 12.23
N THR A 149 -5.92 -0.34 11.82
CA THR A 149 -7.16 -0.25 12.60
C THR A 149 -7.80 -1.64 12.77
N GLN A 150 -7.86 -2.43 11.69
CA GLN A 150 -8.34 -3.81 11.76
C GLN A 150 -7.48 -4.64 12.72
N SER A 151 -6.14 -4.55 12.60
CA SER A 151 -5.23 -5.29 13.47
C SER A 151 -5.32 -4.87 14.93
N TYR A 152 -5.51 -3.57 15.20
CA TYR A 152 -5.73 -3.04 16.54
C TYR A 152 -7.03 -3.60 17.15
N PHE A 153 -8.12 -3.57 16.41
CA PHE A 153 -9.41 -4.14 16.86
C PHE A 153 -9.39 -5.65 16.99
N ASP A 154 -8.64 -6.35 16.13
CA ASP A 154 -8.43 -7.79 16.27
C ASP A 154 -7.75 -8.13 17.60
N VAL A 155 -6.78 -7.30 18.06
CA VAL A 155 -6.17 -7.45 19.40
C VAL A 155 -7.20 -7.20 20.48
N LEU A 156 -8.03 -6.15 20.37
CA LEU A 156 -9.08 -5.86 21.34
C LEU A 156 -10.13 -6.97 21.44
N ILE A 157 -10.59 -7.50 20.31
CA ILE A 157 -11.51 -8.64 20.27
C ILE A 157 -10.90 -9.87 20.97
N ALA A 158 -9.61 -10.14 20.70
CA ALA A 158 -8.92 -11.24 21.36
C ALA A 158 -8.71 -11.01 22.86
N GLN A 159 -8.43 -9.76 23.26
CA GLN A 159 -8.29 -9.35 24.67
C GLN A 159 -9.62 -9.49 25.43
N ASP A 160 -10.72 -8.97 24.87
CA ASP A 160 -12.06 -9.12 25.43
C ASP A 160 -12.51 -10.60 25.47
N GLY A 161 -12.14 -11.35 24.40
CA GLY A 161 -12.37 -12.78 24.33
C GLY A 161 -11.65 -13.56 25.43
N LEU A 162 -10.39 -13.25 25.71
CA LEU A 162 -9.63 -13.87 26.79
C LEU A 162 -10.23 -13.50 28.17
N ALA A 163 -10.55 -12.22 28.38
CA ALA A 163 -11.18 -11.77 29.63
C ALA A 163 -12.54 -12.49 29.88
N SER A 164 -13.32 -12.70 28.84
CA SER A 164 -14.58 -13.45 28.92
C SER A 164 -14.35 -14.92 29.28
N VAL A 165 -13.36 -15.58 28.66
CA VAL A 165 -13.01 -16.98 28.96
C VAL A 165 -12.41 -17.12 30.36
N ASP A 166 -11.63 -16.17 30.85
CA ASP A 166 -11.11 -16.15 32.21
C ASP A 166 -12.24 -16.03 33.24
N ALA A 167 -13.25 -15.20 32.96
CA ALA A 167 -14.43 -15.08 33.78
C ALA A 167 -15.28 -16.36 33.74
N GLU A 168 -15.47 -16.98 32.56
CA GLU A 168 -16.12 -18.28 32.38
C GLU A 168 -15.42 -19.36 33.20
N LEU A 169 -14.10 -19.49 33.09
CA LEU A 169 -13.29 -20.48 33.81
C LEU A 169 -13.42 -20.32 35.32
N LYS A 170 -13.37 -19.06 35.81
CA LYS A 170 -13.54 -18.76 37.25
C LYS A 170 -14.94 -19.16 37.73
N ALA A 171 -15.98 -18.85 36.97
CA ALA A 171 -17.35 -19.19 37.33
C ALA A 171 -17.59 -20.71 37.34
N ILE A 172 -17.10 -21.42 36.31
CA ILE A 172 -17.17 -22.88 36.22
C ILE A 172 -16.36 -23.54 37.34
N GLY A 173 -15.18 -23.00 37.69
CA GLY A 173 -14.37 -23.47 38.82
C GLY A 173 -15.12 -23.39 40.14
N GLN A 174 -15.83 -22.27 40.42
CA GLN A 174 -16.66 -22.12 41.61
C GLN A 174 -17.81 -23.13 41.61
N GLN A 175 -18.44 -23.38 40.46
CA GLN A 175 -19.52 -24.35 40.32
C GLN A 175 -19.03 -25.81 40.52
N LEU A 176 -17.83 -26.12 40.03
CA LEU A 176 -17.18 -27.43 40.25
C LEU A 176 -16.93 -27.69 41.74
N GLU A 177 -16.36 -26.69 42.44
CA GLU A 177 -16.12 -26.79 43.88
C GLU A 177 -17.44 -26.93 44.68
N SER A 178 -18.50 -26.26 44.24
CA SER A 178 -19.86 -26.44 44.82
C SER A 178 -20.39 -27.84 44.55
N ALA A 179 -20.26 -28.36 43.30
CA ALA A 179 -20.73 -29.70 42.98
C ALA A 179 -19.98 -30.80 43.74
N LYS A 180 -18.66 -30.64 43.95
CA LYS A 180 -17.85 -31.54 44.78
C LYS A 180 -18.36 -31.60 46.22
N ARG A 181 -18.53 -30.43 46.87
CA ARG A 181 -19.02 -30.35 48.25
C ARG A 181 -20.42 -30.90 48.40
N ASN A 182 -21.31 -30.61 47.44
CA ASN A 182 -22.69 -31.13 47.48
C ASN A 182 -22.73 -32.65 47.27
N PHE A 183 -21.84 -33.22 46.48
CA PHE A 183 -21.69 -34.69 46.34
C PHE A 183 -21.17 -35.29 47.66
N GLU A 184 -20.18 -34.73 48.31
CA GLU A 184 -19.62 -35.20 49.59
C GLU A 184 -20.67 -35.26 50.69
N VAL A 185 -21.60 -34.29 50.73
CA VAL A 185 -22.70 -34.26 51.69
C VAL A 185 -23.98 -35.01 51.22
N GLY A 186 -23.94 -35.61 50.01
CA GLY A 186 -25.02 -36.44 49.48
C GLY A 186 -26.19 -35.64 48.88
N THR A 187 -26.04 -34.36 48.59
CA THR A 187 -27.09 -33.49 48.01
C THR A 187 -26.98 -33.34 46.52
N ALA A 188 -25.90 -33.84 45.87
CA ALA A 188 -25.70 -33.85 44.41
C ALA A 188 -25.26 -35.27 43.95
N THR A 189 -25.38 -35.52 42.65
CA THR A 189 -24.97 -36.77 42.03
C THR A 189 -23.51 -36.74 41.59
N ILE A 190 -22.89 -37.91 41.41
CA ILE A 190 -21.55 -38.03 40.81
C ILE A 190 -21.56 -37.48 39.37
N THR A 191 -22.68 -37.57 38.67
CA THR A 191 -22.85 -37.04 37.31
C THR A 191 -22.69 -35.50 37.32
N ASP A 192 -23.27 -34.78 38.28
CA ASP A 192 -23.13 -33.32 38.40
C ASP A 192 -21.69 -32.89 38.59
N GLN A 193 -20.92 -33.66 39.38
CA GLN A 193 -19.50 -33.42 39.58
C GLN A 193 -18.71 -33.68 38.28
N GLN A 194 -18.98 -34.78 37.58
CA GLN A 194 -18.27 -35.12 36.33
C GLN A 194 -18.58 -34.15 35.19
N GLU A 195 -19.84 -33.67 35.09
CA GLU A 195 -20.19 -32.62 34.12
C GLU A 195 -19.50 -31.29 34.41
N ALA A 196 -19.46 -30.87 35.66
CA ALA A 196 -18.75 -29.65 36.05
C ALA A 196 -17.21 -29.77 35.78
N GLN A 197 -16.62 -30.96 36.05
CA GLN A 197 -15.22 -31.24 35.75
C GLN A 197 -14.96 -31.15 34.22
N ALA A 198 -15.81 -31.82 33.42
CA ALA A 198 -15.68 -31.79 31.96
C ALA A 198 -15.78 -30.36 31.38
N ARG A 199 -16.69 -29.54 31.92
CA ARG A 199 -16.80 -28.13 31.54
C ARG A 199 -15.60 -27.32 31.97
N PHE A 200 -15.03 -27.56 33.15
CA PHE A 200 -13.80 -26.90 33.62
C PHE A 200 -12.60 -27.20 32.72
N ASP A 201 -12.43 -28.48 32.37
CA ASP A 201 -11.34 -28.90 31.51
C ASP A 201 -11.48 -28.32 30.09
N LEU A 202 -12.70 -28.26 29.56
CA LEU A 202 -12.96 -27.59 28.27
C LEU A 202 -12.72 -26.07 28.34
N ALA A 203 -13.13 -25.40 29.41
CA ALA A 203 -12.88 -23.98 29.61
C ALA A 203 -11.37 -23.69 29.74
N THR A 204 -10.61 -24.57 30.40
CA THR A 204 -9.15 -24.48 30.48
C THR A 204 -8.50 -24.59 29.09
N ALA A 205 -8.96 -25.53 28.27
CA ALA A 205 -8.49 -25.66 26.88
C ALA A 205 -8.82 -24.40 26.05
N LYS A 206 -10.03 -23.83 26.19
CA LYS A 206 -10.41 -22.56 25.54
C LYS A 206 -9.53 -21.39 26.00
N GLN A 207 -9.18 -21.31 27.30
CA GLN A 207 -8.29 -20.28 27.84
C GLN A 207 -6.92 -20.32 27.17
N ILE A 208 -6.32 -21.49 27.07
CA ILE A 208 -5.01 -21.69 26.41
C ILE A 208 -5.09 -21.25 24.94
N ALA A 209 -6.14 -21.64 24.24
CA ALA A 209 -6.35 -21.25 22.84
C ALA A 209 -6.54 -19.71 22.68
N SER A 210 -7.34 -19.09 23.56
CA SER A 210 -7.58 -17.63 23.53
C SER A 210 -6.34 -16.83 23.87
N LYS A 211 -5.49 -17.31 24.78
CA LYS A 211 -4.20 -16.69 25.09
C LYS A 211 -3.25 -16.72 23.90
N ASN A 212 -3.14 -17.88 23.24
CA ASN A 212 -2.34 -18.00 22.02
C ASN A 212 -2.88 -17.10 20.89
N ASP A 213 -4.20 -17.01 20.70
CA ASP A 213 -4.80 -16.12 19.69
C ASP A 213 -4.45 -14.65 19.97
N LEU A 214 -4.55 -14.21 21.22
CA LEU A 214 -4.15 -12.85 21.63
C LEU A 214 -2.67 -12.57 21.31
N ASP A 215 -1.79 -13.52 21.60
CA ASP A 215 -0.35 -13.36 21.33
C ASP A 215 -0.08 -13.28 19.81
N VAL A 216 -0.78 -14.07 18.98
CA VAL A 216 -0.71 -14.00 17.51
C VAL A 216 -1.22 -12.64 17.00
N LYS A 217 -2.36 -12.15 17.51
CA LYS A 217 -2.90 -10.83 17.11
C LYS A 217 -1.98 -9.69 17.50
N ARG A 218 -1.35 -9.75 18.68
CA ARG A 218 -0.33 -8.78 19.10
C ARG A 218 0.90 -8.79 18.21
N ALA A 219 1.39 -9.98 17.83
CA ALA A 219 2.51 -10.11 16.90
C ALA A 219 2.17 -9.50 15.53
N SER A 220 0.95 -9.71 15.03
CA SER A 220 0.49 -9.10 13.77
C SER A 220 0.44 -7.56 13.85
N LEU A 221 -0.03 -7.00 14.96
CA LEU A 221 -0.01 -5.54 15.18
C LEU A 221 1.43 -5.02 15.29
N ALA A 222 2.30 -5.74 16.03
CA ALA A 222 3.72 -5.39 16.16
C ALA A 222 4.44 -5.32 14.81
N GLN A 223 4.09 -6.21 13.87
CA GLN A 223 4.63 -6.21 12.51
C GLN A 223 4.28 -4.92 11.75
N LEU A 224 3.09 -4.35 11.98
CA LEU A 224 2.64 -3.13 11.31
C LEU A 224 3.24 -1.86 11.91
N VAL A 225 3.33 -1.81 13.27
CA VAL A 225 3.82 -0.62 14.00
C VAL A 225 5.33 -0.65 14.30
N GLY A 226 6.00 -1.78 14.06
CA GLY A 226 7.46 -1.93 14.23
C GLY A 226 7.94 -2.12 15.65
N LYS A 227 7.04 -2.20 16.62
CA LYS A 227 7.37 -2.45 18.03
C LYS A 227 6.24 -3.25 18.70
N PRO A 228 6.55 -4.03 19.75
CA PRO A 228 5.52 -4.76 20.49
C PRO A 228 4.55 -3.77 21.15
N PRO A 229 3.22 -3.98 20.98
CA PRO A 229 2.23 -3.17 21.67
C PRO A 229 2.25 -3.46 23.20
N PRO A 230 1.74 -2.54 24.03
CA PRO A 230 1.64 -2.77 25.47
C PRO A 230 0.77 -4.02 25.75
N PRO A 231 0.92 -4.61 26.96
CA PRO A 231 0.18 -5.82 27.34
C PRO A 231 -1.33 -5.67 27.32
N VAL A 232 -1.83 -4.47 27.55
CA VAL A 232 -3.27 -4.14 27.51
C VAL A 232 -3.45 -2.92 26.63
N LEU A 233 -4.31 -3.04 25.62
CA LEU A 233 -4.74 -1.92 24.78
C LEU A 233 -6.02 -1.29 25.33
N SER A 234 -6.20 0.00 25.05
CA SER A 234 -7.42 0.72 25.41
C SER A 234 -8.61 0.21 24.61
N GLY A 235 -9.57 -0.41 25.28
CA GLY A 235 -10.80 -0.93 24.69
C GLY A 235 -11.88 0.12 24.50
N LEU A 236 -13.04 -0.27 23.96
CA LEU A 236 -14.21 0.60 23.87
C LEU A 236 -14.79 0.90 25.27
N ARG A 237 -15.35 2.09 25.42
CA ARG A 237 -16.13 2.43 26.62
C ARG A 237 -17.42 1.60 26.66
N ASP A 238 -17.90 1.26 27.84
CA ASP A 238 -19.13 0.45 28.00
C ASP A 238 -20.35 1.09 27.34
N SER A 239 -20.45 2.43 27.37
CA SER A 239 -21.57 3.20 26.83
C SER A 239 -21.23 3.90 25.51
N VAL A 240 -20.74 3.15 24.51
CA VAL A 240 -20.46 3.72 23.19
C VAL A 240 -21.74 3.84 22.37
N THR A 241 -22.07 5.07 21.94
CA THR A 241 -23.12 5.30 20.95
C THR A 241 -22.48 5.29 19.55
N LEU A 242 -22.76 4.25 18.78
CA LEU A 242 -22.31 4.15 17.39
C LEU A 242 -23.18 5.05 16.50
N LYS A 243 -22.52 5.86 15.65
CA LYS A 243 -23.20 6.81 14.77
C LYS A 243 -23.69 6.13 13.50
N MET A 244 -24.85 6.58 12.99
CA MET A 244 -25.29 6.23 11.64
C MET A 244 -24.41 6.91 10.59
N PRO A 245 -24.28 6.30 9.38
CA PRO A 245 -23.55 6.96 8.28
C PRO A 245 -24.30 8.20 7.81
N GLU A 246 -23.60 9.29 7.61
CA GLU A 246 -24.13 10.53 7.04
C GLU A 246 -23.48 10.81 5.67
N PRO A 247 -24.30 10.96 4.61
CA PRO A 247 -25.78 10.92 4.55
C PRO A 247 -26.35 9.48 4.68
N LEU A 248 -27.59 9.38 5.22
CA LEU A 248 -28.32 8.11 5.33
C LEU A 248 -28.99 7.74 3.99
N ASP A 249 -28.22 7.73 2.91
CA ASP A 249 -28.67 7.45 1.56
C ASP A 249 -27.58 6.66 0.82
N VAL A 250 -27.85 5.39 0.58
CA VAL A 250 -26.91 4.49 -0.10
C VAL A 250 -26.57 4.95 -1.51
N THR A 251 -27.52 5.60 -2.21
CA THR A 251 -27.33 6.06 -3.59
C THR A 251 -26.23 7.11 -3.68
N ARG A 252 -26.20 8.04 -2.73
CA ARG A 252 -25.13 9.05 -2.66
C ARG A 252 -23.75 8.45 -2.43
N TRP A 253 -23.62 7.46 -1.55
CA TRP A 253 -22.36 6.76 -1.32
C TRP A 253 -21.90 6.00 -2.56
N VAL A 254 -22.82 5.33 -3.24
CA VAL A 254 -22.54 4.59 -4.48
C VAL A 254 -22.07 5.55 -5.59
N GLU A 255 -22.73 6.68 -5.77
CA GLU A 255 -22.36 7.67 -6.79
C GLU A 255 -21.00 8.32 -6.48
N GLN A 256 -20.72 8.63 -5.23
CA GLN A 256 -19.41 9.13 -4.80
C GLN A 256 -18.32 8.07 -5.03
N ALA A 257 -18.58 6.81 -4.70
CA ALA A 257 -17.63 5.73 -4.93
C ALA A 257 -17.28 5.57 -6.41
N ARG A 258 -18.25 5.70 -7.30
CA ARG A 258 -18.06 5.62 -8.76
C ARG A 258 -17.07 6.63 -9.31
N THR A 259 -16.94 7.80 -8.67
CA THR A 259 -16.12 8.91 -9.16
C THR A 259 -14.90 9.19 -8.29
N ALA A 260 -15.04 9.14 -6.97
CA ALA A 260 -14.02 9.56 -6.01
C ALA A 260 -13.17 8.41 -5.48
N ASN A 261 -13.55 7.14 -5.67
CA ASN A 261 -12.75 6.00 -5.26
C ASN A 261 -11.37 6.02 -5.92
N LEU A 262 -10.31 5.88 -5.13
CA LEU A 262 -8.93 5.98 -5.63
C LEU A 262 -8.55 4.86 -6.61
N LYS A 263 -9.11 3.65 -6.47
CA LYS A 263 -8.89 2.56 -7.43
C LYS A 263 -9.54 2.88 -8.79
N VAL A 264 -10.72 3.50 -8.77
CA VAL A 264 -11.37 3.99 -10.00
C VAL A 264 -10.54 5.10 -10.65
N GLN A 265 -9.97 6.01 -9.87
CA GLN A 265 -9.08 7.06 -10.39
C GLN A 265 -7.80 6.46 -10.99
N ALA A 266 -7.20 5.45 -10.35
CA ALA A 266 -6.04 4.74 -10.88
C ALA A 266 -6.36 4.00 -12.20
N ALA A 267 -7.51 3.33 -12.28
CA ALA A 267 -7.96 2.68 -13.51
C ALA A 267 -8.25 3.70 -14.63
N ASN A 268 -8.82 4.87 -14.30
CA ASN A 268 -9.03 5.95 -15.25
C ASN A 268 -7.71 6.49 -15.81
N THR A 269 -6.70 6.69 -14.95
CA THR A 269 -5.35 7.11 -15.39
C THR A 269 -4.72 6.06 -16.31
N THR A 270 -4.93 4.76 -16.01
CA THR A 270 -4.46 3.67 -16.88
C THR A 270 -5.15 3.69 -18.25
N ALA A 271 -6.44 3.99 -18.30
CA ALA A 271 -7.17 4.12 -19.56
C ALA A 271 -6.67 5.34 -20.38
N GLU A 272 -6.34 6.47 -19.76
CA GLU A 272 -5.74 7.63 -20.45
C GLU A 272 -4.32 7.32 -20.97
N ILE A 273 -3.52 6.55 -20.22
CA ILE A 273 -2.22 6.04 -20.70
C ILE A 273 -2.41 5.17 -21.97
N ALA A 274 -3.39 4.27 -21.95
CA ALA A 274 -3.68 3.42 -23.11
C ALA A 274 -4.16 4.21 -24.33
N LYS A 275 -4.95 5.27 -24.15
CA LYS A 275 -5.34 6.18 -25.25
C LYS A 275 -4.11 6.90 -25.83
N SER A 276 -3.21 7.38 -24.98
CA SER A 276 -1.97 8.01 -25.41
C SER A 276 -1.04 7.03 -26.13
N GLU A 277 -1.06 5.74 -25.75
CA GLU A 277 -0.30 4.69 -26.43
C GLU A 277 -0.78 4.47 -27.87
N VAL A 278 -2.10 4.50 -28.11
CA VAL A 278 -2.65 4.44 -29.48
C VAL A 278 -2.10 5.61 -30.30
N MET A 279 -2.14 6.83 -29.75
CA MET A 279 -1.60 8.02 -30.44
C MET A 279 -0.10 7.87 -30.72
N ARG A 280 0.68 7.39 -29.73
CA ARG A 280 2.12 7.19 -29.85
C ARG A 280 2.45 6.22 -30.98
N VAL A 281 1.82 5.05 -31.00
CA VAL A 281 2.09 3.99 -31.99
C VAL A 281 1.66 4.42 -33.38
N VAL A 282 0.45 4.96 -33.52
CA VAL A 282 -0.06 5.43 -34.81
C VAL A 282 0.80 6.56 -35.36
N SER A 283 1.22 7.49 -34.51
CA SER A 283 2.06 8.62 -34.95
C SER A 283 3.48 8.18 -35.35
N ALA A 284 4.10 7.28 -34.60
CA ALA A 284 5.45 6.82 -34.87
C ALA A 284 5.59 6.07 -36.19
N ASP A 285 4.55 5.29 -36.53
CA ASP A 285 4.60 4.37 -37.66
C ASP A 285 3.92 4.92 -38.95
N ASN A 286 3.17 6.04 -38.88
CA ASN A 286 2.39 6.53 -40.04
C ASN A 286 2.54 8.06 -40.29
N LEU A 287 3.14 8.82 -39.35
CA LEU A 287 3.28 10.27 -39.51
C LEU A 287 4.77 10.67 -39.69
N PRO A 288 5.03 11.77 -40.40
CA PRO A 288 6.39 12.26 -40.52
C PRO A 288 6.94 12.71 -39.17
N SER A 289 8.23 12.49 -38.96
CA SER A 289 9.00 13.08 -37.87
C SER A 289 9.99 14.08 -38.44
N ILE A 290 10.16 15.22 -37.75
CA ILE A 290 11.08 16.29 -38.13
C ILE A 290 11.98 16.61 -36.96
N ASP A 291 13.30 16.49 -37.17
CA ASP A 291 14.33 16.80 -36.18
C ASP A 291 15.32 17.85 -36.76
N LEU A 292 15.78 18.75 -35.92
CA LEU A 292 16.94 19.62 -36.21
C LEU A 292 18.17 18.90 -35.64
N VAL A 293 19.15 18.63 -36.52
CA VAL A 293 20.37 17.89 -36.17
C VAL A 293 21.59 18.78 -36.42
N ALA A 294 22.37 19.02 -35.38
CA ALA A 294 23.70 19.63 -35.48
C ALA A 294 24.73 18.54 -35.15
N LYS A 295 25.68 18.32 -36.09
CA LYS A 295 26.66 17.25 -35.96
C LYS A 295 28.06 17.80 -36.24
N LYS A 296 28.99 17.56 -35.31
CA LYS A 296 30.40 17.78 -35.49
C LYS A 296 31.14 16.47 -35.57
N THR A 297 31.81 16.23 -36.68
CA THR A 297 32.59 15.00 -36.92
C THR A 297 34.04 15.33 -37.13
N ARG A 298 34.92 14.66 -36.41
CA ARG A 298 36.38 14.69 -36.63
C ARG A 298 36.86 13.29 -36.96
N VAL A 299 37.63 13.17 -38.07
CA VAL A 299 38.25 11.92 -38.49
C VAL A 299 39.77 12.11 -38.56
N ASP A 300 40.51 11.24 -37.88
CA ASP A 300 41.97 11.23 -37.80
C ASP A 300 42.49 9.79 -38.04
N PRO A 301 43.30 9.49 -39.04
CA PRO A 301 43.58 10.27 -40.27
C PRO A 301 42.40 10.24 -41.24
N TYR A 302 42.30 11.28 -42.08
CA TYR A 302 41.28 11.41 -43.11
C TYR A 302 41.86 11.23 -44.49
N ARG A 303 41.23 10.41 -45.33
CA ARG A 303 41.61 10.19 -46.75
C ARG A 303 40.57 10.84 -47.65
N TYR A 304 41.00 11.84 -48.45
CA TYR A 304 40.10 12.54 -49.38
C TYR A 304 40.04 11.86 -50.75
N SER A 305 41.21 11.39 -51.24
CA SER A 305 41.31 10.68 -52.50
C SER A 305 42.44 9.66 -52.49
N SER A 306 42.64 8.94 -53.57
CA SER A 306 43.76 8.01 -53.74
C SER A 306 45.14 8.70 -53.60
N THR A 307 45.22 9.99 -53.90
CA THR A 307 46.44 10.75 -53.91
C THR A 307 46.61 11.79 -52.76
N ALA A 308 45.52 12.11 -52.08
CA ALA A 308 45.55 13.08 -50.95
C ALA A 308 45.06 12.48 -49.65
N THR A 309 45.89 12.48 -48.61
CA THR A 309 45.60 12.10 -47.26
C THR A 309 45.83 13.30 -46.34
N TYR A 310 44.87 13.63 -45.51
CA TYR A 310 44.97 14.67 -44.50
C TYR A 310 45.15 14.01 -43.12
N ASP A 311 45.92 14.63 -42.26
CA ASP A 311 46.09 14.14 -40.88
C ASP A 311 44.79 14.21 -40.06
N ARG A 312 43.90 15.15 -40.44
CA ARG A 312 42.63 15.40 -39.78
C ARG A 312 41.61 16.02 -40.74
N ALA A 313 40.34 15.63 -40.61
CA ALA A 313 39.22 16.36 -41.18
C ALA A 313 38.19 16.69 -40.11
N ASP A 314 37.78 17.92 -40.02
CA ASP A 314 36.68 18.42 -39.19
C ASP A 314 35.51 18.79 -40.13
N THR A 315 34.30 18.29 -39.79
CA THR A 315 33.09 18.59 -40.55
C THR A 315 31.99 19.00 -39.60
N ASP A 316 31.43 20.18 -39.81
CA ASP A 316 30.28 20.71 -39.09
C ASP A 316 29.04 20.63 -40.02
N THR A 317 27.97 19.98 -39.56
CA THR A 317 26.73 19.83 -40.32
C THR A 317 25.57 20.34 -39.47
N LEU A 318 24.70 21.15 -40.07
CA LEU A 318 23.42 21.53 -39.52
C LEU A 318 22.33 21.13 -40.52
N SER A 319 21.41 20.28 -40.14
CA SER A 319 20.38 19.75 -41.04
C SER A 319 19.01 19.72 -40.36
N ILE A 320 17.96 19.86 -41.15
CA ILE A 320 16.61 19.50 -40.79
C ILE A 320 16.32 18.16 -41.46
N GLU A 321 16.09 17.16 -40.64
CA GLU A 321 15.84 15.79 -41.10
C GLU A 321 14.37 15.44 -40.97
N MET A 322 13.73 15.04 -42.07
CA MET A 322 12.35 14.51 -42.08
C MET A 322 12.38 13.03 -42.42
N THR A 323 11.78 12.23 -41.55
CA THR A 323 11.61 10.80 -41.78
C THR A 323 10.13 10.47 -41.86
N LEU A 324 9.71 9.81 -42.98
CA LEU A 324 8.34 9.32 -43.16
C LEU A 324 8.39 7.82 -43.46
N PRO A 325 7.91 6.95 -42.56
CA PRO A 325 7.81 5.52 -42.81
C PRO A 325 6.74 5.28 -43.89
N LEU A 326 7.10 4.66 -45.02
CA LEU A 326 6.15 4.38 -46.10
C LEU A 326 5.57 2.97 -46.01
N PHE A 327 6.39 2.00 -45.69
CA PHE A 327 5.96 0.60 -45.55
C PHE A 327 6.93 -0.19 -44.67
N ASN A 328 6.37 -0.95 -43.71
CA ASN A 328 7.13 -1.75 -42.76
C ASN A 328 6.64 -3.21 -42.68
N GLY A 329 6.23 -3.79 -43.82
CA GLY A 329 5.79 -5.18 -43.89
C GLY A 329 4.49 -5.48 -43.12
N GLY A 330 3.64 -4.46 -42.86
CA GLY A 330 2.38 -4.61 -42.15
C GLY A 330 2.51 -4.60 -40.63
N ILE A 331 3.69 -4.38 -40.06
CA ILE A 331 3.94 -4.30 -38.62
C ILE A 331 3.12 -3.16 -38.01
N ALA A 332 3.13 -1.97 -38.62
CA ALA A 332 2.38 -0.80 -38.14
C ALA A 332 0.87 -1.09 -37.97
N LEU A 333 0.28 -1.74 -38.97
CA LEU A 333 -1.15 -2.09 -38.94
C LEU A 333 -1.50 -3.04 -37.79
N ASN A 334 -0.68 -4.07 -37.58
CA ASN A 334 -0.93 -5.05 -36.50
C ASN A 334 -0.67 -4.44 -35.12
N LYS A 335 0.37 -3.62 -34.97
CA LYS A 335 0.58 -2.84 -33.72
C LYS A 335 -0.57 -1.89 -33.43
N ALA A 336 -1.09 -1.17 -34.45
CA ALA A 336 -2.24 -0.30 -34.25
C ALA A 336 -3.47 -1.08 -33.77
N ARG A 337 -3.74 -2.26 -34.37
CA ARG A 337 -4.83 -3.14 -33.92
C ARG A 337 -4.62 -3.63 -32.48
N GLU A 338 -3.41 -4.02 -32.13
CA GLU A 338 -3.04 -4.46 -30.79
C GLU A 338 -3.32 -3.36 -29.75
N VAL A 339 -2.78 -2.14 -29.96
CA VAL A 339 -2.94 -1.06 -28.98
C VAL A 339 -4.37 -0.54 -28.89
N ILE A 340 -5.16 -0.63 -29.97
CA ILE A 340 -6.60 -0.34 -29.95
C ILE A 340 -7.32 -1.36 -29.07
N ALA A 341 -7.04 -2.66 -29.24
CA ALA A 341 -7.63 -3.70 -28.39
C ALA A 341 -7.23 -3.53 -26.91
N LEU A 342 -5.97 -3.15 -26.63
CA LEU A 342 -5.49 -2.87 -25.27
C LEU A 342 -6.14 -1.61 -24.66
N ARG A 343 -6.40 -0.57 -25.46
CA ARG A 343 -7.17 0.59 -25.05
C ARG A 343 -8.60 0.19 -24.66
N ASP A 344 -9.27 -0.61 -25.48
CA ASP A 344 -10.64 -1.06 -25.23
C ASP A 344 -10.68 -1.95 -23.98
N LYS A 345 -9.69 -2.85 -23.81
CA LYS A 345 -9.51 -3.61 -22.57
C LYS A 345 -9.43 -2.68 -21.36
N SER A 346 -8.60 -1.64 -21.40
CA SER A 346 -8.46 -0.68 -20.28
C SER A 346 -9.75 0.07 -19.99
N GLY A 347 -10.59 0.31 -21.00
CA GLY A 347 -11.93 0.87 -20.83
C GLY A 347 -12.87 -0.09 -20.07
N PHE A 348 -12.83 -1.38 -20.36
CA PHE A 348 -13.59 -2.39 -19.64
C PHE A 348 -13.06 -2.62 -18.22
N ASP A 349 -11.74 -2.58 -18.02
CA ASP A 349 -11.14 -2.64 -16.69
C ASP A 349 -11.62 -1.47 -15.81
N LEU A 350 -11.66 -0.23 -16.35
CA LEU A 350 -12.19 0.93 -15.65
C LEU A 350 -13.67 0.76 -15.27
N GLU A 351 -14.48 0.23 -16.18
CA GLU A 351 -15.90 0.00 -15.87
C GLU A 351 -16.07 -1.11 -14.81
N ASN A 352 -15.23 -2.13 -14.83
CA ASN A 352 -15.20 -3.16 -13.79
C ASN A 352 -14.83 -2.57 -12.41
N GLU A 353 -13.81 -1.70 -12.34
CA GLU A 353 -13.44 -1.03 -11.08
C GLU A 353 -14.55 -0.11 -10.57
N ARG A 354 -15.29 0.58 -11.46
CA ARG A 354 -16.46 1.38 -11.07
C ARG A 354 -17.53 0.52 -10.41
N ARG A 355 -17.89 -0.61 -11.03
CA ARG A 355 -18.89 -1.54 -10.48
C ARG A 355 -18.44 -2.16 -9.16
N THR A 356 -17.17 -2.47 -9.04
CA THR A 356 -16.56 -2.98 -7.79
C THR A 356 -16.62 -1.94 -6.68
N ALA A 357 -16.31 -0.68 -6.98
CA ALA A 357 -16.41 0.43 -6.03
C ALA A 357 -17.86 0.68 -5.58
N GLU A 358 -18.82 0.68 -6.52
CA GLU A 358 -20.26 0.78 -6.25
C GLU A 358 -20.72 -0.34 -5.32
N GLN A 359 -20.35 -1.58 -5.61
CA GLN A 359 -20.71 -2.73 -4.80
C GLN A 359 -20.06 -2.67 -3.40
N THR A 360 -18.81 -2.25 -3.31
CA THR A 360 -18.08 -2.11 -2.03
C THR A 360 -18.73 -1.03 -1.16
N ALA A 361 -19.10 0.11 -1.72
CA ALA A 361 -19.80 1.16 -1.00
C ALA A 361 -21.17 0.68 -0.48
N ARG A 362 -21.95 -0.01 -1.34
CA ARG A 362 -23.25 -0.57 -0.97
C ARG A 362 -23.14 -1.60 0.14
N THR A 363 -22.21 -2.55 0.03
CA THR A 363 -22.02 -3.59 1.06
C THR A 363 -21.52 -3.00 2.37
N SER A 364 -20.61 -2.02 2.33
CA SER A 364 -20.12 -1.34 3.54
C SER A 364 -21.24 -0.53 4.22
N PHE A 365 -22.04 0.20 3.46
CA PHE A 365 -23.19 0.94 4.00
C PHE A 365 -24.23 0.02 4.66
N LEU A 366 -24.63 -1.05 3.97
CA LEU A 366 -25.54 -2.06 4.54
C LEU A 366 -24.92 -2.76 5.74
N GLY A 367 -23.61 -3.00 5.71
CA GLY A 367 -22.85 -3.56 6.83
C GLY A 367 -22.88 -2.68 8.08
N VAL A 368 -22.83 -1.35 7.94
CA VAL A 368 -23.00 -0.42 9.09
C VAL A 368 -24.40 -0.50 9.64
N LEU A 369 -25.45 -0.45 8.81
CA LEU A 369 -26.85 -0.52 9.27
C LEU A 369 -27.18 -1.85 9.94
N ALA A 370 -26.73 -2.95 9.35
CA ALA A 370 -26.88 -4.29 9.93
C ALA A 370 -26.13 -4.40 11.26
N GLY A 371 -24.89 -3.89 11.32
CA GLY A 371 -24.08 -3.88 12.52
C GLY A 371 -24.71 -3.09 13.67
N LEU A 372 -25.25 -1.91 13.40
CA LEU A 372 -25.96 -1.09 14.41
C LEU A 372 -27.20 -1.85 14.96
N SER A 373 -27.93 -2.54 14.09
CA SER A 373 -29.09 -3.36 14.50
C SER A 373 -28.66 -4.57 15.32
N GLN A 374 -27.57 -5.21 14.92
CA GLN A 374 -26.98 -6.37 15.57
C GLN A 374 -26.43 -6.03 16.97
N VAL A 375 -25.76 -4.87 17.13
CA VAL A 375 -25.30 -4.37 18.45
C VAL A 375 -26.49 -4.20 19.39
N LYS A 376 -27.58 -3.54 18.95
CA LYS A 376 -28.81 -3.40 19.79
C LYS A 376 -29.41 -4.75 20.18
N ALA A 377 -29.43 -5.70 19.26
CA ALA A 377 -29.94 -7.05 19.53
C ALA A 377 -29.07 -7.80 20.55
N PHE A 378 -27.74 -7.71 20.45
CA PHE A 378 -26.81 -8.33 21.39
C PHE A 378 -26.84 -7.63 22.77
N GLU A 379 -27.04 -6.32 22.86
CA GLU A 379 -27.24 -5.62 24.12
C GLU A 379 -28.50 -6.11 24.86
N ALA A 380 -29.60 -6.31 24.13
CA ALA A 380 -30.81 -6.91 24.69
C ALA A 380 -30.59 -8.39 25.09
N ALA A 381 -29.88 -9.16 24.26
CA ALA A 381 -29.56 -10.55 24.52
C ALA A 381 -28.64 -10.72 25.74
N GLU A 382 -27.63 -9.85 25.90
CA GLU A 382 -26.76 -9.85 27.08
C GLU A 382 -27.57 -9.62 28.37
N LYS A 383 -28.43 -8.59 28.36
CA LYS A 383 -29.30 -8.30 29.51
C LYS A 383 -30.19 -9.50 29.87
N SER A 384 -30.81 -10.14 28.88
CA SER A 384 -31.67 -11.31 29.06
C SER A 384 -30.89 -12.53 29.55
N SER A 385 -29.68 -12.78 28.98
CA SER A 385 -28.82 -13.88 29.40
C SER A 385 -28.30 -13.70 30.83
N ARG A 386 -28.02 -12.47 31.24
CA ARG A 386 -27.63 -12.14 32.62
C ARG A 386 -28.74 -12.46 33.60
N LEU A 387 -29.97 -12.03 33.30
CA LEU A 387 -31.15 -12.33 34.13
C LEU A 387 -31.45 -13.83 34.18
N ALA A 388 -31.27 -14.52 33.04
CA ALA A 388 -31.45 -15.98 32.96
C ALA A 388 -30.42 -16.70 33.85
N LEU A 389 -29.17 -16.28 33.84
CA LEU A 389 -28.13 -16.82 34.72
C LEU A 389 -28.49 -16.61 36.21
N GLU A 390 -28.85 -15.38 36.61
CA GLU A 390 -29.25 -15.05 37.99
C GLU A 390 -30.44 -15.94 38.42
N SER A 391 -31.45 -16.12 37.56
CA SER A 391 -32.61 -16.95 37.83
C SER A 391 -32.26 -18.46 37.96
N ASN A 392 -31.33 -18.94 37.11
CA ASN A 392 -30.88 -20.33 37.18
C ASN A 392 -30.03 -20.60 38.42
N LEU A 393 -29.18 -19.62 38.83
CA LEU A 393 -28.42 -19.70 40.09
C LEU A 393 -29.34 -19.79 41.29
N LEU A 394 -30.34 -18.89 41.41
CA LEU A 394 -31.31 -18.92 42.48
C LEU A 394 -32.11 -20.21 42.47
N GLY A 395 -32.57 -20.66 41.27
CA GLY A 395 -33.31 -21.91 41.15
C GLY A 395 -32.49 -23.14 41.53
N TYR A 396 -31.18 -23.13 41.31
CA TYR A 396 -30.26 -24.16 41.74
C TYR A 396 -30.09 -24.17 43.27
N GLU A 397 -29.95 -22.99 43.89
CA GLU A 397 -29.84 -22.84 45.36
C GLU A 397 -31.08 -23.37 46.08
N VAL A 398 -32.29 -23.18 45.53
CA VAL A 398 -33.55 -23.68 46.14
C VAL A 398 -33.94 -25.09 45.64
N GLY A 399 -33.11 -25.74 44.81
CA GLY A 399 -33.27 -27.13 44.37
C GLY A 399 -34.32 -27.36 43.26
N VAL A 400 -34.79 -26.28 42.57
CA VAL A 400 -35.76 -26.41 41.46
C VAL A 400 -35.07 -26.40 40.06
N ARG A 401 -33.77 -26.18 40.03
CA ARG A 401 -32.92 -26.26 38.82
C ARG A 401 -31.72 -27.17 39.06
N ILE A 402 -31.20 -27.75 38.02
CA ILE A 402 -30.02 -28.62 38.08
C ILE A 402 -28.77 -27.89 37.68
N ASN A 403 -27.60 -28.43 38.05
CA ASN A 403 -26.29 -27.80 37.81
C ASN A 403 -26.04 -27.46 36.34
N ILE A 404 -26.44 -28.33 35.40
CA ILE A 404 -26.24 -28.14 33.96
C ILE A 404 -27.00 -26.92 33.42
N ASP A 405 -28.15 -26.54 34.00
CA ASP A 405 -28.89 -25.33 33.60
C ASP A 405 -28.09 -24.06 33.92
N VAL A 406 -27.42 -24.04 35.06
CA VAL A 406 -26.53 -22.94 35.46
C VAL A 406 -25.32 -22.83 34.53
N LEU A 407 -24.66 -23.99 34.26
CA LEU A 407 -23.50 -24.04 33.37
C LEU A 407 -23.85 -23.59 31.93
N ASN A 408 -25.01 -23.98 31.44
CA ASN A 408 -25.50 -23.57 30.12
C ASN A 408 -25.82 -22.08 30.07
N ALA A 409 -26.45 -21.52 31.12
CA ALA A 409 -26.75 -20.08 31.22
C ALA A 409 -25.46 -19.23 31.32
N GLN A 410 -24.44 -19.72 32.04
CA GLN A 410 -23.11 -19.09 32.10
C GLN A 410 -22.47 -19.05 30.70
N GLN A 411 -22.42 -20.18 30.02
CA GLN A 411 -21.86 -20.26 28.67
C GLN A 411 -22.59 -19.33 27.70
N GLN A 412 -23.95 -19.27 27.77
CA GLN A 412 -24.73 -18.35 26.92
C GLN A 412 -24.38 -16.88 27.17
N LEU A 413 -24.27 -16.48 28.42
CA LEU A 413 -23.92 -15.09 28.78
C LEU A 413 -22.54 -14.72 28.24
N PHE A 414 -21.50 -15.52 28.49
CA PHE A 414 -20.13 -15.23 28.04
C PHE A 414 -20.02 -15.25 26.51
N THR A 415 -20.72 -16.13 25.82
CA THR A 415 -20.80 -16.14 24.36
C THR A 415 -21.44 -14.84 23.85
N THR A 416 -22.57 -14.42 24.44
CA THR A 416 -23.27 -13.19 24.04
C THR A 416 -22.41 -11.94 24.28
N GLN A 417 -21.66 -11.86 25.38
CA GLN A 417 -20.75 -10.75 25.67
C GLN A 417 -19.62 -10.66 24.63
N LYS A 418 -19.01 -11.79 24.28
CA LYS A 418 -17.99 -11.85 23.24
C LYS A 418 -18.56 -11.41 21.88
N ASP A 419 -19.77 -11.88 21.52
CA ASP A 419 -20.40 -11.54 20.25
C ASP A 419 -20.80 -10.05 20.20
N LEU A 420 -21.25 -9.47 21.33
CA LEU A 420 -21.52 -8.03 21.45
C LEU A 420 -20.25 -7.20 21.23
N SER A 421 -19.16 -7.55 21.92
CA SER A 421 -17.88 -6.87 21.76
C SER A 421 -17.42 -6.89 20.29
N LYS A 422 -17.44 -8.07 19.68
CA LYS A 422 -17.10 -8.23 18.26
C LYS A 422 -18.00 -7.40 17.35
N ALA A 423 -19.31 -7.41 17.55
CA ALA A 423 -20.25 -6.66 16.71
C ALA A 423 -20.02 -5.15 16.77
N ARG A 424 -19.62 -4.62 17.93
CA ARG A 424 -19.26 -3.19 18.11
C ARG A 424 -18.02 -2.82 17.27
N TYR A 425 -16.94 -3.61 17.33
CA TYR A 425 -15.72 -3.37 16.55
C TYR A 425 -15.97 -3.54 15.06
N ASP A 426 -16.69 -4.59 14.64
CA ASP A 426 -17.02 -4.83 13.23
C ASP A 426 -17.84 -3.68 12.62
N THR A 427 -18.75 -3.09 13.42
CA THR A 427 -19.55 -1.94 12.98
C THR A 427 -18.68 -0.71 12.74
N LEU A 428 -17.71 -0.42 13.64
CA LEU A 428 -16.76 0.66 13.46
C LEU A 428 -15.87 0.47 12.22
N ILE A 429 -15.37 -0.74 12.01
CA ILE A 429 -14.59 -1.09 10.81
C ILE A 429 -15.42 -0.89 9.54
N ASN A 430 -16.67 -1.31 9.52
CA ASN A 430 -17.54 -1.11 8.37
C ASN A 430 -17.78 0.38 8.08
N GLY A 431 -17.87 1.22 9.11
CA GLY A 431 -17.93 2.68 8.96
C GLY A 431 -16.67 3.26 8.30
N LEU A 432 -15.49 2.82 8.72
CA LEU A 432 -14.23 3.23 8.11
C LEU A 432 -14.08 2.69 6.67
N LYS A 433 -14.48 1.44 6.41
CA LYS A 433 -14.52 0.88 5.05
C LYS A 433 -15.45 1.65 4.13
N LEU A 434 -16.58 2.14 4.63
CA LEU A 434 -17.50 2.98 3.86
C LEU A 434 -16.82 4.30 3.47
N LYS A 435 -16.16 4.99 4.41
CA LYS A 435 -15.38 6.22 4.11
C LYS A 435 -14.22 5.93 3.14
N ALA A 436 -13.55 4.80 3.30
CA ALA A 436 -12.49 4.38 2.38
C ALA A 436 -13.00 4.09 0.96
N SER A 437 -14.20 3.54 0.84
CA SER A 437 -14.81 3.22 -0.48
C SER A 437 -15.06 4.44 -1.34
N VAL A 438 -15.20 5.61 -0.74
CA VAL A 438 -15.33 6.90 -1.44
C VAL A 438 -14.04 7.72 -1.44
N GLY A 439 -12.90 7.12 -1.00
CA GLY A 439 -11.60 7.80 -0.96
C GLY A 439 -11.49 8.90 0.10
N ALA A 440 -12.43 8.98 1.04
CA ALA A 440 -12.51 10.06 2.04
C ALA A 440 -11.94 9.69 3.41
N LEU A 441 -11.41 8.47 3.59
CA LEU A 441 -10.83 8.05 4.85
C LEU A 441 -9.55 8.85 5.16
N SER A 442 -9.51 9.45 6.34
CA SER A 442 -8.43 10.30 6.83
C SER A 442 -7.98 9.92 8.24
N GLU A 443 -6.89 10.50 8.71
CA GLU A 443 -6.44 10.32 10.10
C GLU A 443 -7.44 10.89 11.11
N THR A 444 -8.18 11.95 10.74
CA THR A 444 -9.22 12.51 11.62
C THR A 444 -10.34 11.52 11.91
N ASP A 445 -10.67 10.65 10.96
CA ASP A 445 -11.66 9.58 11.16
C ASP A 445 -11.15 8.53 12.15
N ILE A 446 -9.85 8.24 12.11
CA ILE A 446 -9.21 7.36 13.11
C ILE A 446 -9.20 8.02 14.49
N ASP A 447 -8.95 9.34 14.57
CA ASP A 447 -9.00 10.11 15.81
C ASP A 447 -10.42 10.15 16.40
N GLU A 448 -11.46 10.26 15.57
CA GLU A 448 -12.85 10.15 16.02
C GLU A 448 -13.13 8.79 16.65
N VAL A 449 -12.72 7.70 16.00
CA VAL A 449 -12.86 6.35 16.55
C VAL A 449 -12.03 6.16 17.82
N ASN A 450 -10.81 6.70 17.85
CA ASN A 450 -9.96 6.70 19.02
C ASN A 450 -10.61 7.41 20.24
N GLY A 451 -11.39 8.45 19.99
CA GLY A 451 -12.18 9.15 21.00
C GLY A 451 -13.27 8.29 21.68
N LEU A 452 -13.64 7.15 21.08
CA LEU A 452 -14.59 6.18 21.66
C LEU A 452 -13.89 5.17 22.59
N LEU A 453 -12.56 5.10 22.57
CA LEU A 453 -11.78 4.21 23.43
C LEU A 453 -11.64 4.79 24.85
N VAL A 454 -11.36 3.93 25.82
CA VAL A 454 -11.02 4.33 27.18
C VAL A 454 -9.63 4.98 27.16
N LYS A 455 -9.50 6.15 27.77
CA LYS A 455 -8.20 6.82 27.89
C LYS A 455 -7.40 6.28 29.06
#